data_0f1b7ab2927488582e3e47b6348e4e7e
#
_entry.id   0f1b7ab2927488582e3e47b6348e4e7e
#
_cell.length_a   1.000
_cell.length_b   1.000
_cell.length_c   1.000
_cell.angle_alpha   90.00
_cell.angle_beta   90.00
_cell.angle_gamma   90.00
#
_symmetry.space_group_name_H-M   'P 1'
#
loop_
_entity.id
_entity.type
_entity.pdbx_description
1 polymer ?
#
loop_
_entity_poly.entity_id
_entity_poly.type
_entity_poly.pdbx_seq_one_letter_code
_entity_poly.pdbx_strand_id
1 'polypeptide(L)'
;LGHAARTVTGQTLAATAENGPAHHHHVRFTDLTPGAHYVYRVKAADGWSEWLPFTTAKAEPAPFRFLYFGDTQNDILEIGSRVIRQAFLASGPVALAVHAGDQVAQRETKVNDDEYGEWTQAGGYAFAMIPQAVAAGNHEYRDAVAADGSETRELGPGWTPHHALPANGAPGAEATSYVFDYQGARFVVLDGTSAIDLGTLDSQTAWLERVLADSTARWTIVLMHQPIFTCARP
;
A
#
# COMPACT_ATOMS: atom_id res chain seq x y z
N LEU A 1 -6.60 31.43 8.20
CA LEU A 1 -6.11 30.55 7.13
C LEU A 1 -5.58 31.45 6.01
N GLY A 2 -4.29 31.80 6.05
CA GLY A 2 -3.65 32.72 5.11
C GLY A 2 -2.68 32.05 4.14
N HIS A 3 -2.89 30.79 3.79
CA HIS A 3 -2.02 30.08 2.87
C HIS A 3 -2.67 29.96 1.49
N ALA A 4 -1.89 30.26 0.44
CA ALA A 4 -2.34 30.09 -0.93
C ALA A 4 -2.65 28.61 -1.22
N ALA A 5 -3.88 28.34 -1.67
CA ALA A 5 -4.24 27.03 -2.15
C ALA A 5 -3.50 26.72 -3.46
N ARG A 6 -2.94 25.52 -3.57
CA ARG A 6 -2.31 25.03 -4.79
C ARG A 6 -3.17 23.91 -5.38
N THR A 7 -3.46 23.99 -6.68
CA THR A 7 -4.12 22.91 -7.40
C THR A 7 -3.08 22.08 -8.15
N VAL A 8 -3.15 20.77 -8.01
CA VAL A 8 -2.27 19.82 -8.70
C VAL A 8 -3.17 18.86 -9.47
N THR A 9 -2.86 18.64 -10.74
CA THR A 9 -3.55 17.64 -11.59
C THR A 9 -2.79 16.33 -11.49
N GLY A 10 -3.52 15.25 -11.28
CA GLY A 10 -2.98 13.89 -11.21
C GLY A 10 -3.04 13.16 -12.55
N GLN A 11 -2.45 11.96 -12.56
CA GLN A 11 -2.61 10.98 -13.61
C GLN A 11 -3.91 10.21 -13.38
N THR A 12 -4.67 9.97 -14.45
CA THR A 12 -5.87 9.14 -14.43
C THR A 12 -5.55 7.78 -15.03
N LEU A 13 -5.84 6.72 -14.30
CA LEU A 13 -5.76 5.34 -14.76
C LEU A 13 -7.17 4.81 -14.93
N ALA A 14 -7.51 4.37 -16.14
CA ALA A 14 -8.74 3.64 -16.37
C ALA A 14 -8.52 2.17 -15.99
N ALA A 15 -9.39 1.63 -15.18
CA ALA A 15 -9.38 0.23 -14.81
C ALA A 15 -10.81 -0.32 -14.91
N THR A 16 -10.94 -1.59 -15.22
CA THR A 16 -12.21 -2.28 -15.04
C THR A 16 -12.18 -2.92 -13.68
N ALA A 17 -12.85 -2.29 -12.73
CA ALA A 17 -13.11 -2.90 -11.44
C ALA A 17 -14.23 -3.94 -11.59
N GLU A 18 -14.38 -4.79 -10.62
CA GLU A 18 -15.40 -5.84 -10.61
C GLU A 18 -16.81 -5.29 -10.72
N ASN A 19 -17.05 -4.11 -10.18
CA ASN A 19 -18.32 -3.38 -10.30
C ASN A 19 -18.45 -2.54 -11.59
N GLY A 20 -17.53 -2.69 -12.53
CA GLY A 20 -17.56 -2.00 -13.82
C GLY A 20 -16.37 -1.05 -14.04
N PRO A 21 -16.45 -0.22 -15.09
CA PRO A 21 -15.39 0.74 -15.42
C PRO A 21 -15.18 1.75 -14.29
N ALA A 22 -13.93 1.92 -13.85
CA ALA A 22 -13.53 2.87 -12.85
C ALA A 22 -12.36 3.74 -13.33
N HIS A 23 -12.21 4.91 -12.72
CA HIS A 23 -11.09 5.80 -12.95
C HIS A 23 -10.39 6.05 -11.59
N HIS A 24 -9.11 5.73 -11.54
CA HIS A 24 -8.27 5.98 -10.38
C HIS A 24 -7.36 7.16 -10.66
N HIS A 25 -7.13 8.01 -9.66
CA HIS A 25 -6.36 9.24 -9.83
C HIS A 25 -5.17 9.24 -8.88
N HIS A 26 -3.96 9.24 -9.45
CA HIS A 26 -2.73 9.39 -8.71
C HIS A 26 -2.26 10.84 -8.78
N VAL A 27 -2.14 11.48 -7.62
CA VAL A 27 -1.72 12.88 -7.49
C VAL A 27 -0.49 12.96 -6.61
N ARG A 28 0.58 13.58 -7.10
CA ARG A 28 1.80 13.82 -6.34
C ARG A 28 1.90 15.27 -5.93
N PHE A 29 1.91 15.53 -4.63
CA PHE A 29 2.28 16.82 -4.07
C PHE A 29 3.79 16.87 -3.85
N THR A 30 4.45 17.91 -4.37
CA THR A 30 5.89 18.16 -4.21
C THR A 30 6.13 19.42 -3.41
N ASP A 31 7.38 19.63 -2.98
CA ASP A 31 7.83 20.86 -2.30
C ASP A 31 7.05 21.15 -1.01
N LEU A 32 6.69 20.09 -0.30
CA LEU A 32 6.06 20.21 1.00
C LEU A 32 7.13 20.43 2.07
N THR A 33 6.84 21.31 3.01
CA THR A 33 7.70 21.54 4.17
C THR A 33 7.67 20.34 5.11
N PRO A 34 8.82 19.79 5.53
CA PRO A 34 8.86 18.69 6.49
C PRO A 34 8.23 19.11 7.83
N GLY A 35 7.54 18.16 8.47
CA GLY A 35 6.88 18.34 9.77
C GLY A 35 5.72 19.34 9.78
N ALA A 36 5.20 19.71 8.61
CA ALA A 36 4.12 20.70 8.48
C ALA A 36 2.75 20.04 8.36
N HIS A 37 1.73 20.73 8.82
CA HIS A 37 0.33 20.33 8.67
C HIS A 37 -0.25 20.90 7.37
N TYR A 38 -0.88 20.06 6.61
CA TYR A 38 -1.56 20.37 5.37
C TYR A 38 -2.99 19.88 5.40
N VAL A 39 -3.80 20.42 4.52
CA VAL A 39 -5.12 19.88 4.18
C VAL A 39 -5.22 19.77 2.66
N TYR A 40 -5.86 18.72 2.20
CA TYR A 40 -6.16 18.54 0.78
C TYR A 40 -7.64 18.22 0.58
N ARG A 41 -8.09 18.37 -0.63
CA ARG A 41 -9.40 17.89 -1.10
C ARG A 41 -9.30 17.50 -2.57
N VAL A 42 -10.21 16.66 -3.00
CA VAL A 42 -10.27 16.13 -4.37
C VAL A 42 -11.44 16.77 -5.10
N LYS A 43 -11.23 17.15 -6.35
CA LYS A 43 -12.28 17.67 -7.21
C LYS A 43 -12.90 16.52 -8.02
N ALA A 44 -14.19 16.32 -7.87
CA ALA A 44 -15.01 15.46 -8.70
C ALA A 44 -15.87 16.28 -9.69
N ALA A 45 -16.65 15.60 -10.51
CA ALA A 45 -17.53 16.26 -11.49
C ALA A 45 -18.61 17.14 -10.84
N ASP A 46 -19.12 16.71 -9.71
CA ASP A 46 -20.19 17.33 -8.94
C ASP A 46 -19.72 18.31 -7.84
N GLY A 47 -18.41 18.48 -7.68
CA GLY A 47 -17.88 19.41 -6.68
C GLY A 47 -16.54 18.99 -6.08
N TRP A 48 -16.32 19.46 -4.85
CA TRP A 48 -15.13 19.16 -4.08
C TRP A 48 -15.49 18.25 -2.90
N SER A 49 -14.58 17.30 -2.58
CA SER A 49 -14.66 16.57 -1.32
C SER A 49 -14.51 17.51 -0.11
N GLU A 50 -14.73 16.98 1.07
CA GLU A 50 -14.32 17.60 2.33
C GLU A 50 -12.81 17.82 2.38
N TRP A 51 -12.36 18.60 3.35
CA TRP A 51 -10.94 18.82 3.62
C TRP A 51 -10.37 17.70 4.50
N LEU A 52 -9.33 17.03 4.01
CA LEU A 52 -8.65 15.96 4.68
C LEU A 52 -7.28 16.45 5.17
N PRO A 53 -7.01 16.44 6.48
CA PRO A 53 -5.73 16.86 7.04
C PRO A 53 -4.69 15.75 6.93
N PHE A 54 -3.43 16.13 6.74
CA PHE A 54 -2.28 15.26 6.89
C PHE A 54 -1.07 16.02 7.41
N THR A 55 -0.07 15.30 7.90
CA THR A 55 1.19 15.87 8.37
C THR A 55 2.34 15.22 7.63
N THR A 56 3.25 16.03 7.11
CA THR A 56 4.47 15.53 6.47
C THR A 56 5.45 14.97 7.51
N ALA A 57 6.25 13.99 7.11
CA ALA A 57 7.34 13.49 7.94
C ALA A 57 8.32 14.63 8.32
N LYS A 58 8.90 14.57 9.50
CA LYS A 58 9.99 15.46 9.89
C LYS A 58 11.26 15.14 9.09
N ALA A 59 12.07 16.14 8.80
CA ALA A 59 13.35 15.94 8.12
C ALA A 59 14.35 15.16 9.01
N GLU A 60 14.32 15.44 10.31
CA GLU A 60 15.20 14.80 11.28
C GLU A 60 14.55 13.56 11.89
N PRO A 61 15.36 12.58 12.33
CA PRO A 61 14.85 11.42 13.06
C PRO A 61 14.02 11.83 14.27
N ALA A 62 12.82 11.28 14.37
CA ALA A 62 11.91 11.59 15.46
C ALA A 62 11.03 10.37 15.80
N PRO A 63 10.65 10.20 17.08
CA PRO A 63 9.72 9.15 17.45
C PRO A 63 8.38 9.27 16.74
N PHE A 64 7.83 8.15 16.32
CA PHE A 64 6.49 8.05 15.73
C PHE A 64 5.86 6.70 16.07
N ARG A 65 4.57 6.59 15.88
CA ARG A 65 3.82 5.32 15.95
C ARG A 65 3.30 4.97 14.58
N PHE A 66 3.29 3.70 14.27
CA PHE A 66 2.60 3.17 13.10
C PHE A 66 1.71 1.98 13.50
N LEU A 67 0.67 1.75 12.72
CA LEU A 67 -0.14 0.55 12.83
C LEU A 67 0.37 -0.50 11.86
N TYR A 68 0.23 -1.76 12.25
CA TYR A 68 0.54 -2.91 11.43
C TYR A 68 -0.73 -3.75 11.28
N PHE A 69 -1.11 -4.01 10.04
CA PHE A 69 -2.22 -4.86 9.65
C PHE A 69 -1.72 -5.96 8.71
N GLY A 70 -2.47 -7.04 8.61
CA GLY A 70 -2.29 -8.10 7.63
C GLY A 70 -3.56 -8.92 7.53
N ASP A 71 -3.75 -9.61 6.41
CA ASP A 71 -4.84 -10.57 6.20
C ASP A 71 -6.24 -9.99 6.47
N THR A 72 -6.48 -8.79 5.96
CA THR A 72 -7.80 -8.13 6.11
C THR A 72 -8.84 -8.60 5.08
N GLN A 73 -8.49 -9.53 4.25
CA GLN A 73 -9.21 -10.01 3.07
C GLN A 73 -10.60 -10.61 3.32
N ASN A 74 -10.90 -11.02 4.54
CA ASN A 74 -12.19 -11.64 4.86
C ASN A 74 -13.05 -10.71 5.72
N ASP A 75 -14.34 -10.61 5.41
CA ASP A 75 -15.30 -9.80 6.15
C ASP A 75 -14.79 -8.35 6.35
N ILE A 76 -14.27 -7.75 5.29
CA ILE A 76 -13.59 -6.45 5.32
C ILE A 76 -14.45 -5.37 5.97
N LEU A 77 -15.71 -5.24 5.56
CA LEU A 77 -16.64 -4.26 6.12
C LEU A 77 -17.19 -4.65 7.49
N GLU A 78 -17.57 -5.91 7.68
CA GLU A 78 -18.22 -6.37 8.91
C GLU A 78 -17.24 -6.46 10.10
N ILE A 79 -16.05 -6.99 9.86
CA ILE A 79 -15.04 -7.25 10.89
C ILE A 79 -13.84 -6.33 10.76
N GLY A 80 -13.24 -6.24 9.56
CA GLY A 80 -12.05 -5.45 9.29
C GLY A 80 -12.23 -3.99 9.69
N SER A 81 -13.36 -3.36 9.33
CA SER A 81 -13.65 -1.97 9.69
C SER A 81 -13.65 -1.73 11.21
N ARG A 82 -14.13 -2.71 11.98
CA ARG A 82 -14.16 -2.62 13.45
C ARG A 82 -12.76 -2.74 14.04
N VAL A 83 -11.94 -3.65 13.52
CA VAL A 83 -10.55 -3.84 13.95
C VAL A 83 -9.73 -2.60 13.64
N ILE A 84 -9.81 -2.09 12.40
CA ILE A 84 -9.11 -0.87 11.98
C ILE A 84 -9.50 0.31 12.89
N ARG A 85 -10.78 0.57 13.05
CA ARG A 85 -11.28 1.65 13.91
C ARG A 85 -10.78 1.51 15.35
N GLN A 86 -10.85 0.29 15.92
CA GLN A 86 -10.38 0.05 17.27
C GLN A 86 -8.86 0.26 17.42
N ALA A 87 -8.09 -0.14 16.42
CA ALA A 87 -6.65 0.10 16.39
C ALA A 87 -6.32 1.59 16.45
N PHE A 88 -6.99 2.42 15.64
CA PHE A 88 -6.80 3.88 15.68
C PHE A 88 -7.23 4.50 17.01
N LEU A 89 -8.34 4.07 17.57
CA LEU A 89 -8.83 4.58 18.88
C LEU A 89 -7.88 4.23 20.03
N ALA A 90 -7.28 3.05 20.00
CA ALA A 90 -6.40 2.57 21.07
C ALA A 90 -4.97 3.11 20.97
N SER A 91 -4.50 3.47 19.77
CA SER A 91 -3.08 3.78 19.53
C SER A 91 -2.70 5.23 19.82
N GLY A 92 -3.69 6.14 19.88
CA GLY A 92 -3.42 7.59 19.87
C GLY A 92 -2.91 8.06 18.50
N PRO A 93 -2.17 9.18 18.42
CA PRO A 93 -1.70 9.69 17.13
C PRO A 93 -0.81 8.69 16.39
N VAL A 94 -1.18 8.35 15.18
CA VAL A 94 -0.50 7.42 14.27
C VAL A 94 0.03 8.19 13.07
N ALA A 95 1.26 7.93 12.67
CA ALA A 95 1.93 8.61 11.58
C ALA A 95 1.74 7.94 10.22
N LEU A 96 1.66 6.62 10.21
CA LEU A 96 1.42 5.81 9.02
C LEU A 96 0.84 4.44 9.41
N ALA A 97 0.29 3.72 8.45
CA ALA A 97 -0.04 2.31 8.60
C ALA A 97 0.73 1.46 7.59
N VAL A 98 1.09 0.25 7.99
CA VAL A 98 1.70 -0.75 7.12
C VAL A 98 0.79 -1.97 7.05
N HIS A 99 0.69 -2.55 5.87
CA HIS A 99 -0.15 -3.71 5.60
C HIS A 99 0.71 -4.83 5.02
N ALA A 100 0.72 -5.96 5.69
CA ALA A 100 1.55 -7.12 5.31
C ALA A 100 0.88 -8.05 4.31
N GLY A 101 0.13 -7.51 3.36
CA GLY A 101 -0.51 -8.26 2.29
C GLY A 101 -1.87 -8.85 2.65
N ASP A 102 -2.46 -9.49 1.66
CA ASP A 102 -3.80 -10.06 1.74
C ASP A 102 -4.84 -9.02 2.23
N GLN A 103 -4.82 -7.86 1.59
CA GLN A 103 -5.80 -6.80 1.84
C GLN A 103 -7.18 -7.19 1.30
N VAL A 104 -7.19 -7.93 0.20
CA VAL A 104 -8.34 -8.39 -0.57
C VAL A 104 -8.19 -9.86 -0.92
N ALA A 105 -9.28 -10.55 -1.26
CA ALA A 105 -9.29 -11.99 -1.53
C ALA A 105 -9.29 -12.34 -3.03
N GLN A 106 -8.74 -11.53 -3.89
CA GLN A 106 -8.83 -11.61 -5.36
C GLN A 106 -8.14 -12.81 -6.02
N ARG A 107 -8.23 -14.01 -5.46
CA ARG A 107 -7.64 -15.21 -6.08
C ARG A 107 -8.37 -15.68 -7.34
N GLU A 108 -9.64 -15.35 -7.50
CA GLU A 108 -10.47 -15.85 -8.58
C GLU A 108 -10.83 -14.75 -9.59
N THR A 109 -10.86 -15.12 -10.86
CA THR A 109 -11.22 -14.21 -11.97
C THR A 109 -12.71 -13.85 -12.04
N LYS A 110 -13.50 -14.32 -11.09
CA LYS A 110 -14.98 -14.15 -11.08
C LYS A 110 -15.48 -13.35 -9.90
N VAL A 111 -14.65 -12.55 -9.32
CA VAL A 111 -15.05 -11.77 -8.15
C VAL A 111 -15.94 -10.64 -8.62
N ASN A 112 -17.12 -10.55 -8.05
CA ASN A 112 -18.08 -9.47 -8.27
C ASN A 112 -18.04 -8.45 -7.13
N ASP A 113 -16.98 -8.47 -6.35
CA ASP A 113 -16.85 -7.66 -5.15
C ASP A 113 -15.86 -6.52 -5.38
N ASP A 114 -16.23 -5.33 -4.94
CA ASP A 114 -15.33 -4.18 -4.88
C ASP A 114 -14.49 -4.25 -3.59
N GLU A 115 -13.69 -5.29 -3.45
CA GLU A 115 -12.93 -5.53 -2.23
C GLU A 115 -11.94 -4.41 -1.90
N TYR A 116 -11.29 -3.79 -2.90
CA TYR A 116 -10.47 -2.60 -2.67
C TYR A 116 -11.32 -1.38 -2.27
N GLY A 117 -12.54 -1.27 -2.78
CA GLY A 117 -13.52 -0.29 -2.32
C GLY A 117 -13.94 -0.53 -0.89
N GLU A 118 -14.22 -1.77 -0.53
CA GLU A 118 -14.52 -2.18 0.84
C GLU A 118 -13.37 -1.91 1.79
N TRP A 119 -12.14 -2.24 1.41
CA TRP A 119 -10.94 -1.95 2.19
C TRP A 119 -10.74 -0.45 2.41
N THR A 120 -10.92 0.35 1.36
CA THR A 120 -10.86 1.81 1.45
C THR A 120 -11.96 2.36 2.36
N GLN A 121 -13.18 1.84 2.25
CA GLN A 121 -14.32 2.21 3.09
C GLN A 121 -14.09 1.80 4.56
N ALA A 122 -13.54 0.61 4.80
CA ALA A 122 -13.21 0.12 6.14
C ALA A 122 -12.20 1.04 6.85
N GLY A 123 -11.20 1.55 6.13
CA GLY A 123 -10.24 2.52 6.63
C GLY A 123 -10.80 3.94 6.77
N GLY A 124 -11.71 4.31 5.87
CA GLY A 124 -12.41 5.59 5.87
C GLY A 124 -11.48 6.79 5.98
N TYR A 125 -11.86 7.79 6.78
CA TYR A 125 -11.06 9.00 6.98
C TYR A 125 -9.66 8.72 7.54
N ALA A 126 -9.48 7.67 8.34
CA ALA A 126 -8.18 7.37 8.93
C ALA A 126 -7.14 7.06 7.84
N PHE A 127 -7.50 6.24 6.85
CA PHE A 127 -6.62 5.92 5.73
C PHE A 127 -6.39 7.10 4.78
N ALA A 128 -7.35 8.01 4.68
CA ALA A 128 -7.20 9.21 3.87
C ALA A 128 -6.28 10.28 4.51
N MET A 129 -6.01 10.19 5.81
CA MET A 129 -5.25 11.20 6.55
C MET A 129 -3.80 10.80 6.88
N ILE A 130 -3.42 9.53 6.69
CA ILE A 130 -2.07 9.04 6.92
C ILE A 130 -1.56 8.21 5.74
N PRO A 131 -0.24 8.16 5.50
CA PRO A 131 0.34 7.27 4.50
C PRO A 131 0.03 5.79 4.79
N GLN A 132 -0.23 5.04 3.73
CA GLN A 132 -0.40 3.60 3.75
C GLN A 132 0.77 2.96 3.01
N ALA A 133 1.50 2.05 3.65
CA ALA A 133 2.52 1.23 3.01
C ALA A 133 2.03 -0.21 2.94
N VAL A 134 1.97 -0.77 1.75
CA VAL A 134 1.31 -2.05 1.49
C VAL A 134 2.29 -3.05 0.88
N ALA A 135 2.32 -4.28 1.37
CA ALA A 135 2.96 -5.42 0.72
C ALA A 135 1.91 -6.21 -0.07
N ALA A 136 2.31 -6.81 -1.17
CA ALA A 136 1.47 -7.78 -1.84
C ALA A 136 1.55 -9.14 -1.12
N GLY A 137 0.39 -9.74 -0.87
CA GLY A 137 0.28 -11.11 -0.42
C GLY A 137 -0.08 -12.05 -1.57
N ASN A 138 -0.42 -13.29 -1.26
CA ASN A 138 -0.79 -14.24 -2.30
C ASN A 138 -2.22 -13.99 -2.85
N HIS A 139 -3.05 -13.28 -2.12
CA HIS A 139 -4.39 -12.91 -2.57
C HIS A 139 -4.43 -11.65 -3.44
N GLU A 140 -3.38 -10.84 -3.47
CA GLU A 140 -3.23 -9.80 -4.48
C GLU A 140 -2.86 -10.37 -5.86
N TYR A 141 -2.50 -11.65 -5.92
CA TYR A 141 -2.23 -12.40 -7.15
C TYR A 141 -3.36 -13.35 -7.47
N ARG A 142 -3.69 -13.48 -8.75
CA ARG A 142 -4.66 -14.45 -9.25
C ARG A 142 -3.97 -15.59 -9.96
N ASP A 143 -4.62 -16.74 -9.99
CA ASP A 143 -4.15 -17.90 -10.72
C ASP A 143 -4.26 -17.62 -12.24
N ALA A 144 -3.22 -17.97 -12.96
CA ALA A 144 -3.10 -17.76 -14.40
C ALA A 144 -2.46 -18.99 -15.07
N VAL A 145 -2.51 -19.05 -16.39
CA VAL A 145 -1.88 -20.09 -17.18
C VAL A 145 -0.84 -19.44 -18.10
N ALA A 146 0.40 -19.90 -18.00
CA ALA A 146 1.48 -19.43 -18.85
C ALA A 146 1.32 -19.92 -20.29
N ALA A 147 2.10 -19.33 -21.21
CA ALA A 147 2.01 -19.65 -22.65
C ALA A 147 2.33 -21.12 -22.98
N ASP A 148 3.08 -21.81 -22.12
CA ASP A 148 3.41 -23.23 -22.24
C ASP A 148 2.36 -24.16 -21.60
N GLY A 149 1.29 -23.60 -21.02
CA GLY A 149 0.22 -24.32 -20.38
C GLY A 149 0.46 -24.65 -18.90
N SER A 150 1.59 -24.24 -18.31
CA SER A 150 1.84 -24.39 -16.88
C SER A 150 1.03 -23.42 -16.03
N GLU A 151 0.73 -23.81 -14.81
CA GLU A 151 0.14 -22.91 -13.81
C GLU A 151 1.13 -21.81 -13.44
N THR A 152 0.64 -20.60 -13.33
CA THR A 152 1.40 -19.42 -12.93
C THR A 152 0.50 -18.45 -12.16
N ARG A 153 1.05 -17.31 -11.81
CA ARG A 153 0.31 -16.22 -11.16
C ARG A 153 0.50 -14.91 -11.89
N GLU A 154 -0.48 -14.05 -11.80
CA GLU A 154 -0.36 -12.66 -12.26
C GLU A 154 -0.90 -11.70 -11.20
N LEU A 155 -0.26 -10.55 -11.09
CA LEU A 155 -0.72 -9.51 -10.17
C LEU A 155 -2.13 -9.05 -10.57
N GLY A 156 -3.02 -9.01 -9.59
CA GLY A 156 -4.41 -8.61 -9.79
C GLY A 156 -4.52 -7.20 -10.40
N PRO A 157 -5.49 -6.99 -11.30
CA PRO A 157 -5.63 -5.73 -12.04
C PRO A 157 -5.96 -4.54 -11.15
N GLY A 158 -6.47 -4.77 -9.95
CA GLY A 158 -6.78 -3.73 -8.97
C GLY A 158 -5.55 -3.15 -8.27
N TRP A 159 -4.43 -3.86 -8.20
CA TRP A 159 -3.27 -3.43 -7.42
C TRP A 159 -2.71 -2.06 -7.84
N THR A 160 -2.24 -1.96 -9.07
CA THR A 160 -1.61 -0.72 -9.56
C THR A 160 -2.56 0.49 -9.57
N PRO A 161 -3.85 0.36 -9.93
CA PRO A 161 -4.79 1.47 -9.83
C PRO A 161 -5.00 1.98 -8.41
N HIS A 162 -5.03 1.10 -7.41
CA HIS A 162 -5.27 1.48 -6.01
C HIS A 162 -4.03 1.98 -5.29
N HIS A 163 -2.82 1.58 -5.72
CA HIS A 163 -1.58 1.86 -4.99
C HIS A 163 -0.57 2.66 -5.82
N ALA A 164 -0.34 3.91 -5.44
CA ALA A 164 0.71 4.77 -6.01
C ALA A 164 2.01 4.62 -5.22
N LEU A 165 2.69 3.49 -5.37
CA LEU A 165 3.88 3.12 -4.62
C LEU A 165 5.16 3.75 -5.20
N PRO A 166 6.28 3.81 -4.43
CA PRO A 166 7.57 4.21 -4.95
C PRO A 166 8.06 3.28 -6.07
N ALA A 167 8.54 3.86 -7.18
CA ALA A 167 9.07 3.10 -8.32
C ALA A 167 10.58 2.86 -8.15
N ASN A 168 10.97 2.18 -7.07
CA ASN A 168 12.37 1.92 -6.71
C ASN A 168 12.61 0.47 -6.26
N GLY A 169 11.72 -0.42 -6.64
CA GLY A 169 11.74 -1.84 -6.29
C GLY A 169 12.75 -2.69 -7.02
N ALA A 170 12.73 -3.98 -6.73
CA ALA A 170 13.58 -4.97 -7.36
C ALA A 170 13.17 -5.25 -8.82
N PRO A 171 14.10 -5.53 -9.73
CA PRO A 171 13.78 -5.93 -11.09
C PRO A 171 12.84 -7.14 -11.14
N GLY A 172 11.76 -7.02 -11.91
CA GLY A 172 10.70 -8.03 -12.01
C GLY A 172 9.64 -7.99 -10.91
N ALA A 173 9.83 -7.16 -9.88
CA ALA A 173 8.89 -6.91 -8.80
C ALA A 173 8.72 -5.41 -8.52
N GLU A 174 8.92 -4.55 -9.52
CA GLU A 174 8.91 -3.09 -9.37
C GLU A 174 7.56 -2.54 -8.90
N ALA A 175 6.48 -3.24 -9.21
CA ALA A 175 5.13 -2.82 -8.80
C ALA A 175 4.79 -3.17 -7.35
N THR A 176 5.51 -4.11 -6.73
CA THR A 176 5.14 -4.72 -5.45
C THR A 176 6.24 -4.67 -4.40
N SER A 177 7.50 -4.45 -4.80
CA SER A 177 8.61 -4.22 -3.89
C SER A 177 9.07 -2.75 -3.95
N TYR A 178 9.45 -2.19 -2.81
CA TYR A 178 9.92 -0.81 -2.74
C TYR A 178 10.56 -0.49 -1.38
N VAL A 179 11.24 0.65 -1.32
CA VAL A 179 11.83 1.17 -0.08
C VAL A 179 11.43 2.64 0.12
N PHE A 180 11.22 3.03 1.37
CA PHE A 180 11.06 4.43 1.75
C PHE A 180 11.61 4.69 3.15
N ASP A 181 11.97 5.93 3.41
CA ASP A 181 12.45 6.37 4.72
C ASP A 181 11.39 7.25 5.39
N TYR A 182 11.20 7.08 6.69
CA TYR A 182 10.29 7.88 7.51
C TYR A 182 10.94 8.20 8.85
N GLN A 183 11.28 9.45 9.08
CA GLN A 183 11.79 9.98 10.37
C GLN A 183 12.90 9.13 11.02
N GLY A 184 13.88 8.66 10.23
CA GLY A 184 15.02 7.87 10.71
C GLY A 184 14.79 6.36 10.74
N ALA A 185 13.65 5.89 10.30
CA ALA A 185 13.40 4.48 10.03
C ALA A 185 13.31 4.23 8.52
N ARG A 186 13.91 3.14 8.05
CA ARG A 186 13.80 2.62 6.69
C ARG A 186 12.79 1.49 6.66
N PHE A 187 11.84 1.58 5.77
CA PHE A 187 10.87 0.51 5.48
C PHE A 187 11.21 -0.11 4.14
N VAL A 188 11.39 -1.42 4.13
CA VAL A 188 11.67 -2.20 2.93
C VAL A 188 10.52 -3.17 2.73
N VAL A 189 9.86 -3.09 1.60
CA VAL A 189 8.73 -3.96 1.26
C VAL A 189 9.18 -4.97 0.22
N LEU A 190 9.00 -6.24 0.54
CA LEU A 190 9.31 -7.39 -0.30
C LEU A 190 8.03 -8.07 -0.77
N ASP A 191 8.10 -8.66 -1.94
CA ASP A 191 7.03 -9.46 -2.52
C ASP A 191 7.40 -10.94 -2.49
N GLY A 192 6.95 -11.62 -1.43
CA GLY A 192 7.23 -13.05 -1.24
C GLY A 192 6.51 -13.93 -2.26
N THR A 193 5.33 -13.52 -2.74
CA THR A 193 4.58 -14.28 -3.75
C THR A 193 5.34 -14.32 -5.07
N SER A 194 5.79 -13.17 -5.56
CA SER A 194 6.56 -13.14 -6.80
C SER A 194 7.94 -13.82 -6.65
N ALA A 195 8.54 -13.75 -5.47
CA ALA A 195 9.78 -14.44 -5.18
C ALA A 195 9.64 -15.97 -5.28
N ILE A 196 8.55 -16.52 -4.76
CA ILE A 196 8.29 -17.95 -4.74
C ILE A 196 7.76 -18.44 -6.09
N ASP A 197 6.76 -17.77 -6.64
CA ASP A 197 5.95 -18.28 -7.76
C ASP A 197 6.41 -17.72 -9.12
N LEU A 198 7.09 -16.56 -9.16
CA LEU A 198 7.45 -15.87 -10.40
C LEU A 198 8.96 -15.70 -10.61
N GLY A 199 9.78 -16.34 -9.77
CA GLY A 199 11.22 -16.40 -9.94
C GLY A 199 11.96 -15.09 -9.66
N THR A 200 11.39 -14.17 -8.88
CA THR A 200 12.04 -12.89 -8.55
C THR A 200 12.91 -12.95 -7.29
N LEU A 201 13.13 -14.13 -6.70
CA LEU A 201 13.88 -14.30 -5.45
C LEU A 201 15.30 -13.71 -5.54
N ASP A 202 16.06 -14.08 -6.56
CA ASP A 202 17.45 -13.63 -6.71
C ASP A 202 17.55 -12.13 -6.93
N SER A 203 16.64 -11.56 -7.73
CA SER A 203 16.62 -10.12 -8.01
C SER A 203 16.21 -9.31 -6.77
N GLN A 204 15.21 -9.78 -6.01
CA GLN A 204 14.82 -9.16 -4.76
C GLN A 204 15.93 -9.28 -3.70
N THR A 205 16.63 -10.41 -3.62
CA THR A 205 17.76 -10.61 -2.71
C THR A 205 18.88 -9.62 -3.02
N ALA A 206 19.32 -9.54 -4.27
CA ALA A 206 20.38 -8.61 -4.68
C ALA A 206 19.98 -7.13 -4.49
N TRP A 207 18.71 -6.82 -4.71
CA TRP A 207 18.16 -5.48 -4.45
C TRP A 207 18.13 -5.17 -2.96
N LEU A 208 17.68 -6.10 -2.12
CA LEU A 208 17.62 -5.96 -0.66
C LEU A 208 19.02 -5.74 -0.08
N GLU A 209 20.02 -6.51 -0.50
CA GLU A 209 21.42 -6.35 -0.06
C GLU A 209 21.91 -4.92 -0.32
N ARG A 210 21.67 -4.36 -1.52
CA ARG A 210 22.02 -2.96 -1.82
C ARG A 210 21.27 -1.96 -0.94
N VAL A 211 19.97 -2.14 -0.80
CA VAL A 211 19.12 -1.25 0.02
C VAL A 211 19.57 -1.23 1.48
N LEU A 212 19.99 -2.38 2.01
CA LEU A 212 20.50 -2.50 3.38
C LEU A 212 21.91 -1.89 3.50
N ALA A 213 22.80 -2.13 2.54
CA ALA A 213 24.15 -1.58 2.54
C ALA A 213 24.17 -0.05 2.46
N ASP A 214 23.25 0.54 1.71
CA ASP A 214 23.13 1.99 1.54
C ASP A 214 22.34 2.67 2.69
N SER A 215 21.89 1.90 3.70
CA SER A 215 21.07 2.44 4.77
C SER A 215 21.89 3.14 5.84
N THR A 216 21.54 4.39 6.13
CA THR A 216 21.98 5.13 7.31
C THR A 216 20.89 5.25 8.37
N ALA A 217 19.76 4.61 8.15
CA ALA A 217 18.63 4.66 9.06
C ALA A 217 18.95 3.94 10.38
N ARG A 218 18.45 4.49 11.48
CA ARG A 218 18.62 3.87 12.81
C ARG A 218 17.90 2.54 12.94
N TRP A 219 16.78 2.40 12.27
CA TRP A 219 15.94 1.21 12.26
C TRP A 219 15.62 0.82 10.82
N THR A 220 15.73 -0.46 10.52
CA THR A 220 15.23 -1.03 9.28
C THR A 220 14.11 -2.00 9.60
N ILE A 221 12.96 -1.78 8.98
CA ILE A 221 11.76 -2.60 9.11
C ILE A 221 11.53 -3.24 7.75
N VAL A 222 11.61 -4.56 7.70
CA VAL A 222 11.30 -5.32 6.48
C VAL A 222 9.87 -5.83 6.59
N LEU A 223 9.08 -5.57 5.57
CA LEU A 223 7.69 -5.95 5.46
C LEU A 223 7.55 -6.96 4.33
N MET A 224 6.94 -8.09 4.63
CA MET A 224 6.64 -9.16 3.67
C MET A 224 5.42 -9.93 4.17
N HIS A 225 4.59 -10.41 3.25
CA HIS A 225 3.40 -11.17 3.61
C HIS A 225 3.76 -12.56 4.14
N GLN A 226 4.55 -13.32 3.38
CA GLN A 226 4.91 -14.69 3.75
C GLN A 226 5.82 -14.70 4.98
N PRO A 227 5.52 -15.51 6.00
CA PRO A 227 6.37 -15.66 7.17
C PRO A 227 7.68 -16.38 6.79
N ILE A 228 8.81 -15.91 7.37
CA ILE A 228 10.12 -16.55 7.18
C ILE A 228 10.12 -17.97 7.74
N PHE A 229 9.42 -18.16 8.87
CA PHE A 229 9.24 -19.45 9.52
C PHE A 229 7.76 -19.65 9.81
N THR A 230 7.25 -20.84 9.53
CA THR A 230 5.87 -21.23 9.81
C THR A 230 5.78 -22.63 10.36
N CYS A 231 4.82 -22.86 11.26
CA CYS A 231 4.40 -24.20 11.68
C CYS A 231 3.10 -24.61 10.99
N ALA A 232 2.56 -23.80 10.10
CA ALA A 232 1.40 -24.15 9.29
C ALA A 232 1.74 -25.35 8.38
N ARG A 233 0.75 -26.17 8.12
CA ARG A 233 0.91 -27.27 7.16
C ARG A 233 1.01 -26.69 5.75
N PRO A 234 1.83 -27.30 4.87
CA PRO A 234 1.86 -26.95 3.46
C PRO A 234 0.53 -27.22 2.78
#